data_018a9bb6bc5423c77e0e567c5d43df79
#
_entry.id   018a9bb6bc5423c77e0e567c5d43df79
#
_cell.length_a   1.000
_cell.length_b   1.000
_cell.length_c   1.000
_cell.angle_alpha   90.00
_cell.angle_beta   90.00
_cell.angle_gamma   90.00
#
_symmetry.space_group_name_H-M   'P 1'
#
loop_
_entity.id
_entity.type
_entity.pdbx_description
1 polymer ?
#
loop_
_entity_poly.entity_id
_entity_poly.type
_entity_poly.pdbx_seq_one_letter_code
_entity_poly.pdbx_strand_id
1 'polypeptide(L)'
;PVLAVLLLGIFYSGGDAGYTQIAVPELEDTRQVAAEFVHALPDYIREVVSALLPVIAFCAIFQLIFKRFHKIQLQKIGIGFLYTFVGLALFLTGVNVGFMPAGHYLGQQFALSGKSWILIPLGMLIGYFLVTAEPAVHVLNRQVETITNGGISQRAMMLSLSIGVACSVGLAMLRVLTGISIYCILIPGYLIALTLTFFVPKIFTGIAFDSGGVASGPMTTTFLLPFSMGACEALGGNVLTDAFGIVAMVAMTPLLTIQMLGLLYRFKQKDMPQDTLAADDEDSIIVLEGDT
;
A
#
# COMPACT_ATOMS: atom_id res chain seq x y z
N PRO A 1 -8.19 -12.94 -1.13
CA PRO A 1 -8.34 -12.09 0.07
C PRO A 1 -9.79 -11.88 0.46
N VAL A 2 -10.66 -11.40 -0.44
CA VAL A 2 -12.08 -11.11 -0.14
C VAL A 2 -12.82 -12.32 0.41
N LEU A 3 -12.64 -13.50 -0.21
CA LEU A 3 -13.25 -14.74 0.25
C LEU A 3 -12.77 -15.14 1.66
N ALA A 4 -11.48 -14.96 1.95
CA ALA A 4 -10.91 -15.23 3.26
C ALA A 4 -11.49 -14.31 4.35
N VAL A 5 -11.65 -13.02 4.03
CA VAL A 5 -12.27 -12.03 4.95
C VAL A 5 -13.74 -12.34 5.17
N LEU A 6 -14.48 -12.74 4.12
CA LEU A 6 -15.88 -13.17 4.24
C LEU A 6 -16.02 -14.43 5.11
N LEU A 7 -15.16 -15.43 4.89
CA LEU A 7 -15.15 -16.65 5.71
C LEU A 7 -14.78 -16.33 7.17
N LEU A 8 -13.78 -15.48 7.41
CA LEU A 8 -13.44 -15.00 8.74
C LEU A 8 -14.63 -14.28 9.40
N GLY A 9 -15.34 -13.42 8.66
CA GLY A 9 -16.53 -12.71 9.16
C GLY A 9 -17.70 -13.65 9.51
N ILE A 10 -17.84 -14.78 8.82
CA ILE A 10 -18.87 -15.78 9.10
C ILE A 10 -18.50 -16.66 10.30
N PHE A 11 -17.23 -17.08 10.39
CA PHE A 11 -16.76 -18.01 11.44
C PHE A 11 -16.28 -17.30 12.71
N TYR A 12 -15.81 -16.06 12.58
CA TYR A 12 -15.38 -15.22 13.70
C TYR A 12 -16.48 -14.21 14.00
N SER A 13 -17.46 -14.63 14.81
CA SER A 13 -18.41 -13.70 15.42
C SER A 13 -17.60 -12.88 16.43
N GLY A 14 -17.11 -11.70 15.99
CA GLY A 14 -16.37 -10.80 16.84
C GLY A 14 -17.25 -10.41 18.02
N GLY A 15 -16.98 -11.01 19.18
CA GLY A 15 -17.46 -10.45 20.43
C GLY A 15 -17.04 -8.98 20.51
N ASP A 16 -17.78 -8.17 21.26
CA ASP A 16 -17.54 -6.73 21.48
C ASP A 16 -16.05 -6.37 21.34
N ALA A 17 -15.63 -6.03 20.13
CA ALA A 17 -14.31 -5.49 19.88
C ALA A 17 -14.32 -4.02 20.37
N GLY A 18 -14.33 -3.86 21.67
CA GLY A 18 -14.08 -2.56 22.28
C GLY A 18 -12.68 -2.13 21.84
N TYR A 19 -12.58 -1.00 21.15
CA TYR A 19 -11.30 -0.39 20.88
C TYR A 19 -10.61 -0.10 22.23
N THR A 20 -9.51 -0.80 22.48
CA THR A 20 -8.58 -0.43 23.56
C THR A 20 -7.68 0.67 23.01
N GLN A 21 -7.71 1.83 23.64
CA GLN A 21 -6.80 2.93 23.30
C GLN A 21 -5.37 2.40 23.19
N ILE A 22 -4.71 2.72 22.10
CA ILE A 22 -3.29 2.41 21.95
C ILE A 22 -2.56 3.18 23.04
N ALA A 23 -2.04 2.46 24.03
CA ALA A 23 -1.16 3.06 25.03
C ALA A 23 0.11 3.51 24.28
N VAL A 24 0.16 4.79 23.96
CA VAL A 24 1.38 5.40 23.41
C VAL A 24 2.36 5.50 24.56
N PRO A 25 3.48 4.76 24.56
CA PRO A 25 4.49 4.91 25.60
C PRO A 25 5.03 6.33 25.53
N GLU A 26 4.99 7.05 26.65
CA GLU A 26 5.66 8.34 26.80
C GLU A 26 7.17 8.08 26.83
N LEU A 27 7.80 8.17 25.67
CA LEU A 27 9.24 7.98 25.51
C LEU A 27 9.90 9.35 25.57
N GLU A 28 10.51 9.67 26.71
CA GLU A 28 11.17 10.96 26.95
C GLU A 28 12.58 11.03 26.35
N ASP A 29 13.26 9.87 26.26
CA ASP A 29 14.66 9.79 25.86
C ASP A 29 14.90 8.81 24.70
N THR A 30 15.87 9.16 23.82
CA THR A 30 16.34 8.28 22.74
C THR A 30 16.83 6.91 23.25
N ARG A 31 17.34 6.87 24.49
CA ARG A 31 17.78 5.63 25.14
C ARG A 31 16.58 4.71 25.43
N GLN A 32 15.46 5.27 25.85
CA GLN A 32 14.21 4.51 26.07
C GLN A 32 13.67 3.97 24.75
N VAL A 33 13.69 4.76 23.68
CA VAL A 33 13.29 4.31 22.33
C VAL A 33 14.16 3.14 21.87
N ALA A 34 15.47 3.23 22.07
CA ALA A 34 16.40 2.15 21.70
C ALA A 34 16.17 0.88 22.55
N ALA A 35 15.90 1.03 23.83
CA ALA A 35 15.59 -0.09 24.71
C ALA A 35 14.27 -0.77 24.30
N GLU A 36 13.22 0.02 24.01
CA GLU A 36 11.93 -0.49 23.56
C GLU A 36 12.05 -1.21 22.21
N PHE A 37 12.87 -0.67 21.28
CA PHE A 37 13.15 -1.33 20.01
C PHE A 37 13.78 -2.72 20.21
N VAL A 38 14.78 -2.84 21.07
CA VAL A 38 15.43 -4.12 21.37
C VAL A 38 14.47 -5.08 22.08
N HIS A 39 13.63 -4.57 22.96
CA HIS A 39 12.65 -5.38 23.69
C HIS A 39 11.55 -5.91 22.79
N ALA A 40 11.05 -5.10 21.84
CA ALA A 40 10.00 -5.46 20.90
C ALA A 40 10.50 -6.36 19.73
N LEU A 41 11.81 -6.32 19.41
CA LEU A 41 12.39 -7.05 18.28
C LEU A 41 12.06 -8.57 18.25
N PRO A 42 12.12 -9.32 19.38
CA PRO A 42 11.79 -10.74 19.37
C PRO A 42 10.35 -11.04 18.98
N ASP A 43 9.40 -10.18 19.33
CA ASP A 43 7.99 -10.38 19.00
C ASP A 43 7.76 -10.17 17.51
N TYR A 44 8.35 -9.13 16.91
CA TYR A 44 8.29 -8.91 15.46
C TYR A 44 9.06 -9.97 14.67
N ILE A 45 10.17 -10.52 15.20
CA ILE A 45 10.82 -11.69 14.59
C ILE A 45 9.85 -12.87 14.52
N ARG A 46 9.11 -13.15 15.58
CA ARG A 46 8.12 -14.24 15.61
C ARG A 46 7.00 -13.98 14.60
N GLU A 47 6.51 -12.74 14.50
CA GLU A 47 5.50 -12.35 13.54
C GLU A 47 5.97 -12.54 12.09
N VAL A 48 7.19 -12.09 11.77
CA VAL A 48 7.80 -12.26 10.44
C VAL A 48 8.02 -13.74 10.10
N VAL A 49 8.47 -14.56 11.05
CA VAL A 49 8.57 -16.01 10.85
C VAL A 49 7.20 -16.60 10.50
N SER A 50 6.17 -16.24 11.26
CA SER A 50 4.80 -16.72 11.02
C SER A 50 4.27 -16.29 9.64
N ALA A 51 4.59 -15.10 9.19
CA ALA A 51 4.19 -14.58 7.88
C ALA A 51 4.96 -15.24 6.72
N LEU A 52 6.27 -15.46 6.87
CA LEU A 52 7.11 -16.04 5.82
C LEU A 52 7.00 -17.57 5.72
N LEU A 53 6.69 -18.24 6.82
CA LEU A 53 6.65 -19.71 6.89
C LEU A 53 5.72 -20.34 5.85
N PRO A 54 4.47 -19.87 5.63
CA PRO A 54 3.60 -20.40 4.58
C PRO A 54 4.18 -20.24 3.17
N VAL A 55 4.83 -19.11 2.90
CA VAL A 55 5.45 -18.82 1.59
C VAL A 55 6.65 -19.73 1.35
N ILE A 56 7.51 -19.90 2.35
CA ILE A 56 8.66 -20.80 2.29
C ILE A 56 8.18 -22.25 2.13
N ALA A 57 7.16 -22.67 2.90
CA ALA A 57 6.58 -23.99 2.81
C ALA A 57 6.00 -24.26 1.39
N PHE A 58 5.26 -23.30 0.84
CA PHE A 58 4.74 -23.40 -0.52
C PHE A 58 5.86 -23.53 -1.55
N CYS A 59 6.89 -22.69 -1.48
CA CYS A 59 8.05 -22.76 -2.37
C CYS A 59 8.77 -24.12 -2.26
N ALA A 60 8.92 -24.65 -1.03
CA ALA A 60 9.56 -25.94 -0.79
C ALA A 60 8.73 -27.09 -1.36
N ILE A 61 7.43 -27.11 -1.11
CA ILE A 61 6.50 -28.15 -1.64
C ILE A 61 6.52 -28.11 -3.18
N PHE A 62 6.41 -26.90 -3.76
CA PHE A 62 6.45 -26.73 -5.21
C PHE A 62 7.76 -27.26 -5.81
N GLN A 63 8.89 -26.95 -5.17
CA GLN A 63 10.21 -27.43 -5.61
C GLN A 63 10.33 -28.96 -5.49
N LEU A 64 9.79 -29.56 -4.44
CA LEU A 64 9.82 -31.02 -4.25
C LEU A 64 9.00 -31.75 -5.32
N ILE A 65 7.83 -31.20 -5.70
CA ILE A 65 6.93 -31.82 -6.69
C ILE A 65 7.46 -31.62 -8.11
N PHE A 66 7.79 -30.38 -8.47
CA PHE A 66 8.10 -30.03 -9.86
C PHE A 66 9.59 -29.99 -10.17
N LYS A 67 10.49 -29.91 -9.18
CA LYS A 67 11.97 -29.86 -9.31
C LYS A 67 12.45 -28.87 -10.38
N ARG A 68 11.74 -27.71 -10.50
CA ARG A 68 11.92 -26.75 -11.60
C ARG A 68 13.14 -25.85 -11.43
N PHE A 69 13.58 -25.61 -10.18
CA PHE A 69 14.70 -24.73 -9.88
C PHE A 69 16.00 -25.51 -9.72
N HIS A 70 17.05 -25.03 -10.36
CA HIS A 70 18.41 -25.56 -10.21
C HIS A 70 19.03 -25.10 -8.86
N LYS A 71 20.06 -25.81 -8.40
CA LYS A 71 20.71 -25.53 -7.11
C LYS A 71 21.11 -24.05 -6.95
N ILE A 72 21.66 -23.42 -8.01
CA ILE A 72 22.07 -22.01 -7.97
C ILE A 72 20.86 -21.08 -7.79
N GLN A 73 19.73 -21.36 -8.45
CA GLN A 73 18.50 -20.58 -8.30
C GLN A 73 17.93 -20.74 -6.89
N LEU A 74 17.95 -21.96 -6.35
CA LEU A 74 17.48 -22.24 -4.99
C LEU A 74 18.32 -21.51 -3.92
N GLN A 75 19.65 -21.45 -4.11
CA GLN A 75 20.52 -20.66 -3.26
C GLN A 75 20.19 -19.16 -3.32
N LYS A 76 19.96 -18.61 -4.53
CA LYS A 76 19.56 -17.20 -4.69
C LYS A 76 18.21 -16.91 -4.00
N ILE A 77 17.25 -17.81 -4.13
CA ILE A 77 15.95 -17.71 -3.44
C ILE A 77 16.15 -17.74 -1.92
N GLY A 78 16.96 -18.66 -1.39
CA GLY A 78 17.26 -18.76 0.04
C GLY A 78 17.92 -17.49 0.59
N ILE A 79 18.90 -16.96 -0.12
CA ILE A 79 19.54 -15.69 0.24
C ILE A 79 18.51 -14.53 0.20
N GLY A 80 17.64 -14.50 -0.81
CA GLY A 80 16.54 -13.53 -0.89
C GLY A 80 15.59 -13.59 0.31
N PHE A 81 15.20 -14.79 0.73
CA PHE A 81 14.40 -14.98 1.95
C PHE A 81 15.10 -14.49 3.21
N LEU A 82 16.42 -14.72 3.33
CA LEU A 82 17.20 -14.24 4.47
C LEU A 82 17.22 -12.70 4.53
N TYR A 83 17.48 -12.04 3.40
CA TYR A 83 17.43 -10.57 3.32
C TYR A 83 16.04 -10.04 3.64
N THR A 84 14.99 -10.67 3.10
CA THR A 84 13.59 -10.29 3.38
C THR A 84 13.27 -10.45 4.86
N PHE A 85 13.69 -11.54 5.47
CA PHE A 85 13.47 -11.81 6.89
C PHE A 85 14.11 -10.73 7.77
N VAL A 86 15.41 -10.46 7.58
CA VAL A 86 16.14 -9.45 8.36
C VAL A 86 15.56 -8.06 8.12
N GLY A 87 15.35 -7.70 6.84
CA GLY A 87 14.79 -6.40 6.46
C GLY A 87 13.39 -6.17 7.04
N LEU A 88 12.52 -7.17 6.94
CA LEU A 88 11.15 -7.07 7.42
C LEU A 88 11.08 -7.02 8.96
N ALA A 89 11.90 -7.80 9.67
CA ALA A 89 11.96 -7.77 11.12
C ALA A 89 12.39 -6.40 11.65
N LEU A 90 13.47 -5.83 11.09
CA LEU A 90 13.94 -4.50 11.46
C LEU A 90 12.92 -3.41 11.08
N PHE A 91 12.33 -3.51 9.90
CA PHE A 91 11.33 -2.56 9.42
C PHE A 91 10.09 -2.57 10.31
N LEU A 92 9.48 -3.73 10.57
CA LEU A 92 8.27 -3.82 11.41
C LEU A 92 8.53 -3.35 12.83
N THR A 93 9.68 -3.69 13.41
CA THR A 93 10.04 -3.18 14.72
C THR A 93 10.16 -1.65 14.71
N GLY A 94 10.85 -1.08 13.72
CA GLY A 94 11.04 0.37 13.60
C GLY A 94 9.74 1.13 13.41
N VAL A 95 8.84 0.64 12.55
CA VAL A 95 7.58 1.34 12.29
C VAL A 95 6.60 1.24 13.46
N ASN A 96 6.55 0.10 14.16
CA ASN A 96 5.63 -0.05 15.28
C ASN A 96 6.12 0.67 16.54
N VAL A 97 7.42 0.62 16.83
CA VAL A 97 8.00 1.31 17.99
C VAL A 97 8.16 2.81 17.78
N GLY A 98 8.48 3.23 16.54
CA GLY A 98 8.76 4.63 16.23
C GLY A 98 7.60 5.37 15.56
N PHE A 99 7.16 4.89 14.38
CA PHE A 99 6.19 5.63 13.58
C PHE A 99 4.77 5.58 14.11
N MET A 100 4.33 4.45 14.67
CA MET A 100 2.97 4.32 15.20
C MET A 100 2.71 5.30 16.37
N PRO A 101 3.54 5.36 17.42
CA PRO A 101 3.37 6.34 18.50
C PRO A 101 3.51 7.79 18.00
N ALA A 102 4.49 8.05 17.12
CA ALA A 102 4.71 9.39 16.57
C ALA A 102 3.50 9.86 15.74
N GLY A 103 2.95 8.98 14.90
CA GLY A 103 1.75 9.28 14.11
C GLY A 103 0.57 9.64 15.01
N HIS A 104 0.28 8.82 16.02
CA HIS A 104 -0.80 9.04 16.97
C HIS A 104 -0.65 10.37 17.73
N TYR A 105 0.54 10.62 18.29
CA TYR A 105 0.86 11.85 19.00
C TYR A 105 0.68 13.10 18.12
N LEU A 106 1.21 13.06 16.89
CA LEU A 106 1.06 14.17 15.94
C LEU A 106 -0.41 14.42 15.61
N GLY A 107 -1.18 13.37 15.31
CA GLY A 107 -2.62 13.49 15.05
C GLY A 107 -3.36 14.19 16.20
N GLN A 108 -3.08 13.78 17.42
CA GLN A 108 -3.66 14.35 18.64
C GLN A 108 -3.27 15.83 18.82
N GLN A 109 -1.98 16.15 18.72
CA GLN A 109 -1.49 17.52 18.91
C GLN A 109 -2.05 18.52 17.89
N PHE A 110 -2.10 18.12 16.62
CA PHE A 110 -2.67 18.98 15.57
C PHE A 110 -4.18 19.14 15.72
N ALA A 111 -4.89 18.12 16.15
CA ALA A 111 -6.32 18.22 16.43
C ALA A 111 -6.62 19.20 17.58
N LEU A 112 -5.79 19.20 18.64
CA LEU A 112 -5.92 20.07 19.82
C LEU A 112 -5.40 21.49 19.60
N SER A 113 -4.72 21.78 18.49
CA SER A 113 -4.08 23.08 18.22
C SER A 113 -5.03 24.28 18.07
N GLY A 114 -6.34 24.08 18.20
CA GLY A 114 -7.38 25.10 17.96
C GLY A 114 -7.62 25.45 16.49
N LYS A 115 -6.86 24.87 15.57
CA LYS A 115 -7.01 25.03 14.12
C LYS A 115 -7.07 23.65 13.44
N SER A 116 -7.99 22.81 13.85
CA SER A 116 -8.09 21.40 13.42
C SER A 116 -8.17 21.22 11.89
N TRP A 117 -8.60 22.25 11.15
CA TRP A 117 -8.60 22.22 9.69
C TRP A 117 -7.21 22.01 9.05
N ILE A 118 -6.11 22.32 9.80
CA ILE A 118 -4.73 22.06 9.36
C ILE A 118 -4.47 20.57 9.14
N LEU A 119 -5.23 19.69 9.79
CA LEU A 119 -5.15 18.24 9.57
C LEU A 119 -5.35 17.85 8.09
N ILE A 120 -6.16 18.60 7.34
CA ILE A 120 -6.42 18.31 5.92
C ILE A 120 -5.16 18.52 5.07
N PRO A 121 -4.58 19.74 4.96
CA PRO A 121 -3.38 19.94 4.16
C PRO A 121 -2.17 19.18 4.69
N LEU A 122 -2.06 19.00 6.00
CA LEU A 122 -1.01 18.21 6.62
C LEU A 122 -1.15 16.73 6.25
N GLY A 123 -2.36 16.18 6.35
CA GLY A 123 -2.65 14.80 5.93
C GLY A 123 -2.37 14.59 4.43
N MET A 124 -2.72 15.55 3.58
CA MET A 124 -2.38 15.51 2.15
C MET A 124 -0.86 15.47 1.92
N LEU A 125 -0.11 16.30 2.62
CA LEU A 125 1.35 16.35 2.53
C LEU A 125 1.98 15.03 3.00
N ILE A 126 1.54 14.52 4.13
CA ILE A 126 1.99 13.25 4.68
C ILE A 126 1.66 12.12 3.70
N GLY A 127 0.43 12.04 3.20
CA GLY A 127 0.01 11.02 2.23
C GLY A 127 0.85 11.04 0.95
N TYR A 128 1.19 12.22 0.44
CA TYR A 128 2.06 12.36 -0.72
C TYR A 128 3.44 11.75 -0.49
N PHE A 129 4.11 12.12 0.59
CA PHE A 129 5.46 11.63 0.90
C PHE A 129 5.47 10.16 1.34
N LEU A 130 4.42 9.70 1.98
CA LEU A 130 4.33 8.32 2.45
C LEU A 130 4.35 7.33 1.29
N VAL A 131 3.65 7.62 0.21
CA VAL A 131 3.68 6.79 -1.01
C VAL A 131 5.08 6.73 -1.61
N THR A 132 5.81 7.84 -1.59
CA THR A 132 7.20 7.87 -2.10
C THR A 132 8.17 7.11 -1.20
N ALA A 133 7.86 6.98 0.09
CA ALA A 133 8.66 6.22 1.05
C ALA A 133 8.31 4.72 1.09
N GLU A 134 7.17 4.30 0.50
CA GLU A 134 6.70 2.91 0.53
C GLU A 134 7.51 2.03 -0.43
N PRO A 135 8.31 1.05 0.05
CA PRO A 135 9.14 0.22 -0.81
C PRO A 135 8.34 -0.60 -1.83
N ALA A 136 7.15 -1.06 -1.46
CA ALA A 136 6.29 -1.87 -2.31
C ALA A 136 5.79 -1.10 -3.54
N VAL A 137 5.57 0.22 -3.41
CA VAL A 137 5.19 1.10 -4.53
C VAL A 137 6.30 1.22 -5.57
N HIS A 138 7.57 1.26 -5.14
CA HIS A 138 8.70 1.30 -6.06
C HIS A 138 8.80 0.00 -6.89
N VAL A 139 8.58 -1.15 -6.26
CA VAL A 139 8.54 -2.45 -6.96
C VAL A 139 7.40 -2.49 -7.97
N LEU A 140 6.20 -2.06 -7.56
CA LEU A 140 5.03 -1.97 -8.44
C LEU A 140 5.30 -1.09 -9.66
N ASN A 141 5.84 0.12 -9.46
CA ASN A 141 6.13 1.07 -10.53
C ASN A 141 7.10 0.48 -11.55
N ARG A 142 8.13 -0.24 -11.07
CA ARG A 142 9.09 -0.93 -11.94
C ARG A 142 8.45 -2.06 -12.74
N GLN A 143 7.57 -2.83 -12.11
CA GLN A 143 6.83 -3.91 -12.78
C GLN A 143 5.92 -3.35 -13.88
N VAL A 144 5.19 -2.26 -13.58
CA VAL A 144 4.29 -1.60 -14.56
C VAL A 144 5.08 -1.09 -15.76
N GLU A 145 6.23 -0.44 -15.57
CA GLU A 145 7.08 0.02 -16.65
C GLU A 145 7.55 -1.14 -17.53
N THR A 146 7.98 -2.26 -16.92
CA THR A 146 8.43 -3.46 -17.63
C THR A 146 7.28 -4.09 -18.43
N ILE A 147 6.10 -4.24 -17.85
CA ILE A 147 4.93 -4.88 -18.51
C ILE A 147 4.38 -4.00 -19.63
N THR A 148 4.49 -2.67 -19.51
CA THR A 148 4.01 -1.73 -20.54
C THR A 148 5.10 -1.35 -21.57
N ASN A 149 6.25 -2.05 -21.57
CA ASN A 149 7.40 -1.74 -22.43
C ASN A 149 7.78 -0.26 -22.41
N GLY A 150 7.78 0.37 -21.24
CA GLY A 150 8.08 1.80 -21.06
C GLY A 150 6.93 2.75 -21.44
N GLY A 151 5.78 2.24 -21.87
CA GLY A 151 4.61 3.07 -22.22
C GLY A 151 4.09 3.92 -21.04
N ILE A 152 4.32 3.46 -19.81
CA ILE A 152 4.10 4.23 -18.58
C ILE A 152 5.41 4.31 -17.81
N SER A 153 5.93 5.52 -17.65
CA SER A 153 7.15 5.73 -16.87
C SER A 153 6.88 5.58 -15.37
N GLN A 154 7.87 5.08 -14.62
CA GLN A 154 7.81 4.99 -13.15
C GLN A 154 7.46 6.33 -12.51
N ARG A 155 7.95 7.45 -13.07
CA ARG A 155 7.68 8.81 -12.55
C ARG A 155 6.20 9.18 -12.69
N ALA A 156 5.58 8.89 -13.84
CA ALA A 156 4.15 9.16 -14.04
C ALA A 156 3.29 8.34 -13.09
N MET A 157 3.63 7.07 -12.91
CA MET A 157 2.94 6.17 -11.98
C MET A 157 3.08 6.65 -10.53
N MET A 158 4.32 6.96 -10.10
CA MET A 158 4.60 7.46 -8.76
C MET A 158 3.84 8.76 -8.47
N LEU A 159 3.88 9.72 -9.39
CA LEU A 159 3.20 11.00 -9.23
C LEU A 159 1.68 10.82 -9.14
N SER A 160 1.11 9.98 -10.00
CA SER A 160 -0.32 9.69 -10.01
C SER A 160 -0.78 9.06 -8.68
N LEU A 161 -0.04 8.07 -8.18
CA LEU A 161 -0.32 7.44 -6.90
C LEU A 161 -0.15 8.42 -5.73
N SER A 162 0.94 9.21 -5.71
CA SER A 162 1.20 10.16 -4.62
C SER A 162 0.14 11.25 -4.53
N ILE A 163 -0.29 11.82 -5.67
CA ILE A 163 -1.37 12.80 -5.71
C ILE A 163 -2.69 12.15 -5.29
N GLY A 164 -2.99 10.96 -5.80
CA GLY A 164 -4.21 10.24 -5.44
C GLY A 164 -4.29 9.96 -3.95
N VAL A 165 -3.23 9.42 -3.35
CA VAL A 165 -3.19 9.14 -1.90
C VAL A 165 -3.23 10.43 -1.10
N ALA A 166 -2.55 11.50 -1.52
CA ALA A 166 -2.67 12.81 -0.89
C ALA A 166 -4.13 13.29 -0.83
N CYS A 167 -4.85 13.24 -1.95
CA CYS A 167 -6.27 13.60 -1.99
C CYS A 167 -7.12 12.68 -1.10
N SER A 168 -6.85 11.38 -1.12
CA SER A 168 -7.55 10.39 -0.31
C SER A 168 -7.38 10.65 1.19
N VAL A 169 -6.13 10.91 1.62
CA VAL A 169 -5.84 11.25 3.03
C VAL A 169 -6.46 12.58 3.42
N GLY A 170 -6.44 13.58 2.54
CA GLY A 170 -7.13 14.85 2.77
C GLY A 170 -8.64 14.68 2.97
N LEU A 171 -9.29 13.84 2.15
CA LEU A 171 -10.71 13.49 2.31
C LEU A 171 -10.94 12.69 3.60
N ALA A 172 -10.03 11.82 4.00
CA ALA A 172 -10.12 11.08 5.25
C ALA A 172 -10.02 12.03 6.46
N MET A 173 -9.12 13.01 6.44
CA MET A 173 -9.03 14.03 7.48
C MET A 173 -10.27 14.94 7.50
N LEU A 174 -10.78 15.33 6.36
CA LEU A 174 -12.06 16.05 6.26
C LEU A 174 -13.18 15.24 6.91
N ARG A 175 -13.22 13.94 6.67
CA ARG A 175 -14.20 13.04 7.26
C ARG A 175 -14.07 12.96 8.79
N VAL A 176 -12.86 12.84 9.31
CA VAL A 176 -12.60 12.85 10.78
C VAL A 176 -13.12 14.15 11.42
N LEU A 177 -12.97 15.28 10.72
CA LEU A 177 -13.44 16.59 11.20
C LEU A 177 -14.96 16.77 11.10
N THR A 178 -15.60 16.18 10.12
CA THR A 178 -17.04 16.42 9.81
C THR A 178 -17.96 15.30 10.22
N GLY A 179 -17.42 14.10 10.52
CA GLY A 179 -18.23 12.91 10.87
C GLY A 179 -19.00 12.32 9.69
N ILE A 180 -18.66 12.68 8.44
CA ILE A 180 -19.32 12.14 7.23
C ILE A 180 -19.15 10.63 7.16
N SER A 181 -20.23 9.90 6.88
CA SER A 181 -20.20 8.44 6.73
C SER A 181 -19.22 8.01 5.62
N ILE A 182 -18.41 7.00 5.90
CA ILE A 182 -17.44 6.44 4.95
C ILE A 182 -18.11 5.94 3.66
N TYR A 183 -19.34 5.46 3.74
CA TYR A 183 -20.11 4.97 2.60
C TYR A 183 -20.39 6.05 1.54
N CYS A 184 -20.49 7.32 1.96
CA CYS A 184 -20.66 8.45 1.04
C CYS A 184 -19.44 8.66 0.13
N ILE A 185 -18.28 8.16 0.50
CA ILE A 185 -17.03 8.28 -0.28
C ILE A 185 -16.70 6.96 -0.97
N LEU A 186 -16.79 5.83 -0.26
CA LEU A 186 -16.42 4.53 -0.81
C LEU A 186 -17.37 4.06 -1.90
N ILE A 187 -18.71 4.21 -1.71
CA ILE A 187 -19.68 3.73 -2.71
C ILE A 187 -19.49 4.44 -4.06
N PRO A 188 -19.48 5.79 -4.13
CA PRO A 188 -19.20 6.48 -5.38
C PRO A 188 -17.82 6.16 -5.94
N GLY A 189 -16.78 6.09 -5.09
CA GLY A 189 -15.42 5.79 -5.51
C GLY A 189 -15.29 4.41 -6.18
N TYR A 190 -15.83 3.36 -5.58
CA TYR A 190 -15.83 2.02 -6.18
C TYR A 190 -16.74 1.94 -7.41
N LEU A 191 -17.87 2.66 -7.43
CA LEU A 191 -18.74 2.72 -8.60
C LEU A 191 -18.01 3.34 -9.80
N ILE A 192 -17.27 4.43 -9.58
CA ILE A 192 -16.43 5.06 -10.59
C ILE A 192 -15.33 4.09 -11.03
N ALA A 193 -14.62 3.45 -10.09
CA ALA A 193 -13.56 2.49 -10.41
C ALA A 193 -14.08 1.32 -11.26
N LEU A 194 -15.23 0.75 -10.93
CA LEU A 194 -15.87 -0.32 -11.70
C LEU A 194 -16.31 0.16 -13.08
N THR A 195 -16.86 1.39 -13.17
CA THR A 195 -17.26 1.97 -14.45
C THR A 195 -16.05 2.20 -15.36
N LEU A 196 -14.95 2.70 -14.83
CA LEU A 196 -13.70 2.91 -15.57
C LEU A 196 -13.15 1.60 -16.16
N THR A 197 -13.39 0.46 -15.52
CA THR A 197 -12.95 -0.87 -15.98
C THR A 197 -13.43 -1.18 -17.42
N PHE A 198 -14.60 -0.65 -17.83
CA PHE A 198 -15.13 -0.86 -19.18
C PHE A 198 -14.43 -0.01 -20.25
N PHE A 199 -13.78 1.08 -19.85
CA PHE A 199 -13.16 2.04 -20.76
C PHE A 199 -11.64 1.92 -20.85
N VAL A 200 -11.02 1.23 -19.91
CA VAL A 200 -9.57 1.13 -19.75
C VAL A 200 -9.06 -0.23 -20.28
N PRO A 201 -7.85 -0.31 -20.88
CA PRO A 201 -7.26 -1.58 -21.26
C PRO A 201 -7.16 -2.55 -20.08
N LYS A 202 -7.41 -3.85 -20.32
CA LYS A 202 -7.47 -4.90 -19.28
C LYS A 202 -6.25 -4.96 -18.37
N ILE A 203 -5.06 -4.65 -18.92
CA ILE A 203 -3.80 -4.65 -18.17
C ILE A 203 -3.81 -3.61 -17.03
N PHE A 204 -4.30 -2.40 -17.32
CA PHE A 204 -4.39 -1.33 -16.30
C PHE A 204 -5.43 -1.66 -15.23
N THR A 205 -6.53 -2.28 -15.63
CA THR A 205 -7.53 -2.77 -14.69
C THR A 205 -6.91 -3.80 -13.73
N GLY A 206 -6.19 -4.79 -14.27
CA GLY A 206 -5.51 -5.79 -13.45
C GLY A 206 -4.52 -5.16 -12.46
N ILE A 207 -3.65 -4.26 -12.94
CA ILE A 207 -2.68 -3.54 -12.12
C ILE A 207 -3.38 -2.68 -11.07
N ALA A 208 -4.46 -1.97 -11.41
CA ALA A 208 -5.19 -1.11 -10.49
C ALA A 208 -5.76 -1.89 -9.30
N PHE A 209 -6.41 -3.02 -9.57
CA PHE A 209 -7.00 -3.86 -8.52
C PHE A 209 -5.96 -4.57 -7.65
N ASP A 210 -4.79 -4.90 -8.20
CA ASP A 210 -3.66 -5.45 -7.44
C ASP A 210 -2.99 -4.39 -6.55
N SER A 211 -2.89 -3.17 -7.06
CA SER A 211 -2.16 -2.06 -6.41
C SER A 211 -2.83 -1.51 -5.15
N GLY A 212 -4.13 -1.76 -4.95
CA GLY A 212 -4.85 -1.30 -3.76
C GLY A 212 -4.22 -1.81 -2.46
N GLY A 213 -3.83 -3.10 -2.43
CA GLY A 213 -3.12 -3.69 -1.31
C GLY A 213 -1.69 -3.15 -1.13
N VAL A 214 -1.04 -2.75 -2.22
CA VAL A 214 0.31 -2.18 -2.19
C VAL A 214 0.31 -0.77 -1.61
N ALA A 215 -0.63 0.09 -2.02
CA ALA A 215 -0.71 1.47 -1.54
C ALA A 215 -1.21 1.59 -0.10
N SER A 216 -2.02 0.62 0.37
CA SER A 216 -2.44 0.53 1.78
C SER A 216 -1.47 -0.31 2.63
N GLY A 217 -0.20 -0.34 2.26
CA GLY A 217 0.86 -1.14 2.88
C GLY A 217 1.24 -0.71 4.30
N PRO A 218 2.36 -1.23 4.80
CA PRO A 218 2.81 -1.03 6.19
C PRO A 218 2.83 0.44 6.64
N MET A 219 3.28 1.36 5.79
CA MET A 219 3.37 2.77 6.16
C MET A 219 1.99 3.42 6.39
N THR A 220 0.98 3.01 5.62
CA THR A 220 -0.40 3.49 5.82
C THR A 220 -0.97 2.99 7.14
N THR A 221 -0.74 1.73 7.49
CA THR A 221 -1.28 1.12 8.70
C THR A 221 -0.52 1.51 9.97
N THR A 222 0.78 1.78 9.87
CA THR A 222 1.63 2.08 11.05
C THR A 222 1.82 3.56 11.30
N PHE A 223 1.52 4.44 10.35
CA PHE A 223 1.62 5.88 10.53
C PHE A 223 0.32 6.64 10.26
N LEU A 224 -0.28 6.48 9.06
CA LEU A 224 -1.50 7.24 8.72
C LEU A 224 -2.71 6.82 9.56
N LEU A 225 -2.88 5.53 9.79
CA LEU A 225 -3.97 5.06 10.64
C LEU A 225 -3.83 5.58 12.07
N PRO A 226 -2.69 5.41 12.78
CA PRO A 226 -2.49 6.02 14.10
C PRO A 226 -2.64 7.54 14.12
N PHE A 227 -2.15 8.23 13.07
CA PHE A 227 -2.36 9.68 12.93
C PHE A 227 -3.84 10.06 12.89
N SER A 228 -4.64 9.31 12.11
CA SER A 228 -6.09 9.49 12.06
C SER A 228 -6.78 9.14 13.40
N MET A 229 -6.29 8.10 14.08
CA MET A 229 -6.82 7.68 15.38
C MET A 229 -6.58 8.74 16.44
N GLY A 230 -5.35 9.26 16.56
CA GLY A 230 -5.01 10.32 17.49
C GLY A 230 -5.81 11.61 17.24
N ALA A 231 -6.00 11.96 15.96
CA ALA A 231 -6.84 13.11 15.60
C ALA A 231 -8.31 12.88 15.98
N CYS A 232 -8.85 11.69 15.71
CA CYS A 232 -10.22 11.33 16.03
C CYS A 232 -10.50 11.31 17.53
N GLU A 233 -9.60 10.73 18.32
CA GLU A 233 -9.68 10.71 19.80
C GLU A 233 -9.69 12.13 20.38
N ALA A 234 -8.78 12.99 19.91
CA ALA A 234 -8.69 14.37 20.40
C ALA A 234 -9.95 15.20 20.07
N LEU A 235 -10.65 14.87 18.99
CA LEU A 235 -11.89 15.52 18.58
C LEU A 235 -13.15 14.88 19.21
N GLY A 236 -13.00 13.80 19.97
CA GLY A 236 -14.13 13.08 20.58
C GLY A 236 -14.97 12.27 19.57
N GLY A 237 -14.40 11.95 18.41
CA GLY A 237 -15.03 11.12 17.38
C GLY A 237 -14.98 9.62 17.71
N ASN A 238 -15.67 8.82 16.91
CA ASN A 238 -15.63 7.37 17.04
C ASN A 238 -14.48 6.79 16.21
N VAL A 239 -13.43 6.33 16.89
CA VAL A 239 -12.21 5.81 16.26
C VAL A 239 -12.51 4.66 15.29
N LEU A 240 -13.39 3.73 15.66
CA LEU A 240 -13.73 2.55 14.83
C LEU A 240 -14.42 2.94 13.54
N THR A 241 -15.31 3.92 13.57
CA THR A 241 -16.03 4.35 12.36
C THR A 241 -15.26 5.41 11.59
N ASP A 242 -14.58 6.34 12.28
CA ASP A 242 -14.08 7.55 11.64
C ASP A 242 -12.59 7.47 11.26
N ALA A 243 -11.75 6.85 12.11
CA ALA A 243 -10.32 6.74 11.82
C ALA A 243 -9.98 5.56 10.89
N PHE A 244 -10.52 4.37 11.13
CA PHE A 244 -10.18 3.18 10.34
C PHE A 244 -10.53 3.29 8.85
N GLY A 245 -11.45 4.14 8.50
CA GLY A 245 -11.83 4.40 7.11
C GLY A 245 -10.69 4.91 6.21
N ILE A 246 -9.62 5.47 6.78
CA ILE A 246 -8.47 5.97 6.02
C ILE A 246 -7.80 4.86 5.21
N VAL A 247 -7.65 3.67 5.76
CA VAL A 247 -7.02 2.53 5.08
C VAL A 247 -7.83 2.12 3.85
N ALA A 248 -9.16 2.05 3.98
CA ALA A 248 -10.04 1.72 2.85
C ALA A 248 -10.02 2.79 1.76
N MET A 249 -9.95 4.06 2.15
CA MET A 249 -9.86 5.18 1.20
C MET A 249 -8.52 5.19 0.45
N VAL A 250 -7.41 4.93 1.13
CA VAL A 250 -6.08 4.81 0.51
C VAL A 250 -6.02 3.58 -0.40
N ALA A 251 -6.60 2.45 -0.01
CA ALA A 251 -6.67 1.25 -0.85
C ALA A 251 -7.50 1.45 -2.13
N MET A 252 -8.55 2.28 -2.08
CA MET A 252 -9.39 2.63 -3.23
C MET A 252 -8.65 3.54 -4.23
N THR A 253 -7.70 4.34 -3.76
CA THR A 253 -7.02 5.36 -4.59
C THR A 253 -6.33 4.80 -5.84
N PRO A 254 -5.53 3.72 -5.77
CA PRO A 254 -4.89 3.14 -6.95
C PRO A 254 -5.89 2.67 -8.00
N LEU A 255 -7.06 2.17 -7.56
CA LEU A 255 -8.11 1.74 -8.48
C LEU A 255 -8.58 2.89 -9.36
N LEU A 256 -8.64 4.09 -8.82
CA LEU A 256 -9.04 5.28 -9.57
C LEU A 256 -7.86 5.85 -10.37
N THR A 257 -6.72 6.09 -9.73
CA THR A 257 -5.60 6.81 -10.34
C THR A 257 -4.92 6.02 -11.45
N ILE A 258 -4.73 4.71 -11.28
CA ILE A 258 -4.13 3.86 -12.31
C ILE A 258 -5.07 3.69 -13.50
N GLN A 259 -6.37 3.53 -13.26
CA GLN A 259 -7.33 3.45 -14.35
C GLN A 259 -7.48 4.80 -15.07
N MET A 260 -7.44 5.93 -14.38
CA MET A 260 -7.39 7.25 -15.03
C MET A 260 -6.13 7.40 -15.89
N LEU A 261 -4.97 6.95 -15.38
CA LEU A 261 -3.73 6.95 -16.15
C LEU A 261 -3.84 6.05 -17.39
N GLY A 262 -4.44 4.87 -17.25
CA GLY A 262 -4.72 3.96 -18.37
C GLY A 262 -5.67 4.55 -19.42
N LEU A 263 -6.65 5.34 -18.98
CA LEU A 263 -7.55 6.05 -19.87
C LEU A 263 -6.82 7.13 -20.66
N LEU A 264 -5.97 7.92 -19.99
CA LEU A 264 -5.11 8.93 -20.64
C LEU A 264 -4.15 8.27 -21.64
N TYR A 265 -3.57 7.14 -21.30
CA TYR A 265 -2.72 6.36 -22.18
C TYR A 265 -3.47 5.93 -23.45
N ARG A 266 -4.69 5.41 -23.31
CA ARG A 266 -5.55 5.02 -24.43
C ARG A 266 -5.87 6.18 -25.36
N PHE A 267 -6.16 7.37 -24.82
CA PHE A 267 -6.41 8.56 -25.65
C PHE A 267 -5.16 8.99 -26.41
N LYS A 268 -4.00 9.02 -25.74
CA LYS A 268 -2.73 9.37 -26.36
C LYS A 268 -2.33 8.40 -27.49
N GLN A 269 -2.59 7.11 -27.30
CA GLN A 269 -2.30 6.10 -28.34
C GLN A 269 -3.21 6.23 -29.56
N LYS A 270 -4.44 6.72 -29.40
CA LYS A 270 -5.39 6.95 -30.48
C LYS A 270 -5.02 8.14 -31.37
N ASP A 271 -4.26 9.09 -30.80
CA ASP A 271 -3.80 10.31 -31.50
C ASP A 271 -2.41 10.13 -32.15
N MET A 272 -1.73 8.99 -31.96
CA MET A 272 -0.46 8.68 -32.65
C MET A 272 -0.75 8.18 -34.08
N PRO A 273 -0.06 8.74 -35.10
CA PRO A 273 -0.15 8.22 -36.46
C PRO A 273 0.22 6.74 -36.50
N GLN A 274 -0.54 5.95 -37.30
CA GLN A 274 -0.33 4.49 -37.43
C GLN A 274 1.05 4.10 -37.98
N ASP A 275 1.78 5.03 -38.58
CA ASP A 275 3.12 4.77 -39.18
C ASP A 275 4.22 4.49 -38.14
N THR A 276 4.04 4.89 -36.88
CA THR A 276 5.01 4.60 -35.81
C THR A 276 4.82 3.22 -35.18
N LEU A 277 3.63 2.62 -35.30
CA LEU A 277 3.34 1.29 -34.76
C LEU A 277 3.85 0.16 -35.69
N ALA A 278 3.99 0.44 -36.98
CA ALA A 278 4.51 -0.52 -37.95
C ALA A 278 6.05 -0.64 -37.88
N ALA A 279 6.76 0.39 -37.41
CA ALA A 279 8.21 0.38 -37.30
C ALA A 279 8.73 -0.45 -36.10
N ASP A 280 7.94 -0.59 -35.03
CA ASP A 280 8.31 -1.39 -33.86
C ASP A 280 8.10 -2.90 -34.04
N ASP A 281 7.23 -3.31 -35.01
CA ASP A 281 7.01 -4.72 -35.33
C ASP A 281 8.03 -5.29 -36.33
N GLU A 282 8.67 -4.44 -37.15
CA GLU A 282 9.70 -4.88 -38.10
C GLU A 282 11.07 -5.10 -37.45
N ASP A 283 11.39 -4.43 -36.34
CA ASP A 283 12.67 -4.62 -35.61
C ASP A 283 12.65 -5.80 -34.63
N SER A 284 11.55 -6.53 -34.51
CA SER A 284 11.44 -7.64 -33.55
C SER A 284 11.79 -9.02 -34.12
N ILE A 285 12.13 -9.13 -35.40
CA ILE A 285 12.59 -10.41 -36.00
C ILE A 285 14.11 -10.45 -35.93
N ILE A 286 14.68 -10.84 -34.79
CA ILE A 286 16.06 -11.32 -34.74
C ILE A 286 16.06 -12.75 -35.33
N VAL A 287 16.38 -12.86 -36.58
CA VAL A 287 16.73 -14.16 -37.23
C VAL A 287 18.04 -14.61 -36.60
N LEU A 288 17.98 -15.56 -35.66
CA LEU A 288 19.14 -16.32 -35.24
C LEU A 288 19.49 -17.30 -36.38
N GLU A 289 20.26 -16.86 -37.35
CA GLU A 289 20.98 -17.78 -38.24
C GLU A 289 22.00 -18.54 -37.36
N GLY A 290 21.77 -19.86 -37.24
CA GLY A 290 22.69 -20.77 -36.61
C GLY A 290 23.92 -20.94 -37.46
N ASP A 291 25.08 -20.68 -36.89
CA ASP A 291 26.35 -21.16 -37.41
C ASP A 291 26.59 -22.59 -36.90
N THR A 292 26.89 -23.41 -37.86
CA THR A 292 27.29 -24.83 -37.87
C THR A 292 28.43 -25.18 -36.91
#